data_549bb721703cadd793131d098348a4f9
#
_entry.id   549bb721703cadd793131d098348a4f9
#
_cell.length_a   1.000
_cell.length_b   1.000
_cell.length_c   1.000
_cell.angle_alpha   90.00
_cell.angle_beta   90.00
_cell.angle_gamma   90.00
#
_symmetry.space_group_name_H-M   'P 1'
#
loop_
_entity.id
_entity.type
_entity.pdbx_description
1 polymer ?
#
loop_
_entity_poly.entity_id
_entity_poly.type
_entity_poly.pdbx_seq_one_letter_code
_entity_poly.pdbx_strand_id
1 'polypeptide(L)'
;MRDQVKTLIIFAIVLAALGFYAVVPLRLTYADVGLRKISLLADDSPSAPSATDPSSPAGGPSASSDGPRLSNPSAGKSRAKKPLAGPVHILFVGDSMLEELSRRLDDYAVANGHTLQTVVWYGSTTEKWGMTQTLRHLIAEYKPTYLWVCLGGNELFVRDLEERDAYIKLLLAQAGDLPLVWIGPPCWKSDTGINDLIRRNVGDGSFFDSSQLTLKRKKDGRHPTHQAAADWGDQVAAWMQSEACDQPLAMRRPDKAARCPMRLLQPSFAGFNK
;
A
#
# COMPACT_ATOMS: atom_id res chain seq x y z
N MET A 1 28.47 -11.43 -40.32
CA MET A 1 29.78 -11.03 -39.73
C MET A 1 29.80 -9.57 -39.24
N ARG A 2 29.39 -8.57 -40.03
CA ARG A 2 29.41 -7.14 -39.61
C ARG A 2 28.53 -6.83 -38.36
N ASP A 3 27.38 -7.47 -38.22
CA ASP A 3 26.47 -7.19 -37.12
C ASP A 3 26.90 -7.85 -35.81
N GLN A 4 27.50 -9.01 -35.83
CA GLN A 4 28.11 -9.65 -34.68
C GLN A 4 29.29 -8.84 -34.13
N VAL A 5 30.09 -8.23 -34.98
CA VAL A 5 31.20 -7.35 -34.57
C VAL A 5 30.67 -6.07 -33.91
N LYS A 6 29.59 -5.48 -34.44
CA LYS A 6 28.95 -4.31 -33.82
C LYS A 6 28.39 -4.63 -32.43
N THR A 7 27.73 -5.78 -32.29
CA THR A 7 27.19 -6.25 -31.01
C THR A 7 28.29 -6.45 -29.97
N LEU A 8 29.42 -7.05 -30.36
CA LEU A 8 30.57 -7.23 -29.47
C LEU A 8 31.20 -5.91 -29.05
N ILE A 9 31.29 -4.92 -29.95
CA ILE A 9 31.82 -3.58 -29.62
C ILE A 9 30.90 -2.87 -28.63
N ILE A 10 29.58 -2.91 -28.84
CA ILE A 10 28.61 -2.31 -27.92
C ILE A 10 28.71 -2.96 -26.54
N PHE A 11 28.81 -4.30 -26.49
CA PHE A 11 28.94 -5.03 -25.24
C PHE A 11 30.24 -4.68 -24.48
N ALA A 12 31.35 -4.56 -25.20
CA ALA A 12 32.63 -4.15 -24.63
C ALA A 12 32.59 -2.70 -24.07
N ILE A 13 31.92 -1.78 -24.78
CA ILE A 13 31.73 -0.39 -24.30
C ILE A 13 30.90 -0.35 -23.02
N VAL A 14 29.80 -1.13 -22.96
CA VAL A 14 28.93 -1.20 -21.76
C VAL A 14 29.70 -1.78 -20.59
N LEU A 15 30.47 -2.86 -20.79
CA LEU A 15 31.31 -3.44 -19.73
C LEU A 15 32.40 -2.47 -19.25
N ALA A 16 33.02 -1.74 -20.16
CA ALA A 16 34.01 -0.73 -19.78
C ALA A 16 33.39 0.44 -18.98
N ALA A 17 32.18 0.88 -19.38
CA ALA A 17 31.44 1.90 -18.64
C ALA A 17 31.05 1.45 -17.24
N LEU A 18 30.57 0.21 -17.11
CA LEU A 18 30.24 -0.39 -15.82
C LEU A 18 31.46 -0.57 -14.92
N GLY A 19 32.60 -1.02 -15.50
CA GLY A 19 33.85 -1.14 -14.79
C GLY A 19 34.37 0.22 -14.31
N PHE A 20 34.33 1.25 -15.15
CA PHE A 20 34.66 2.62 -14.77
C PHE A 20 33.80 3.13 -13.64
N TYR A 21 32.46 2.93 -13.73
CA TYR A 21 31.52 3.30 -12.67
C TYR A 21 31.80 2.54 -11.35
N ALA A 22 32.27 1.30 -11.43
CA ALA A 22 32.58 0.50 -10.24
C ALA A 22 33.78 1.07 -9.45
N VAL A 23 34.77 1.60 -10.15
CA VAL A 23 36.04 2.06 -9.55
C VAL A 23 36.03 3.53 -9.17
N VAL A 24 35.37 4.39 -9.94
CA VAL A 24 35.38 5.84 -9.71
C VAL A 24 34.28 6.22 -8.69
N PRO A 25 34.60 7.01 -7.63
CA PRO A 25 33.62 7.44 -6.63
C PRO A 25 32.73 8.59 -7.17
N LEU A 26 32.02 8.34 -8.28
CA LEU A 26 31.06 9.28 -8.83
C LEU A 26 29.75 9.17 -8.07
N ARG A 27 29.26 10.30 -7.53
CA ARG A 27 27.90 10.44 -7.05
C ARG A 27 27.04 10.89 -8.23
N LEU A 28 26.22 9.99 -8.75
CA LEU A 28 25.22 10.35 -9.75
C LEU A 28 23.98 10.86 -9.02
N THR A 29 23.62 12.11 -9.27
CA THR A 29 22.35 12.69 -8.84
C THR A 29 21.45 12.84 -10.07
N TYR A 30 20.26 12.32 -10.01
CA TYR A 30 19.22 12.56 -11.00
C TYR A 30 18.03 13.19 -10.29
N ALA A 31 17.64 14.39 -10.71
CA ALA A 31 16.55 15.16 -10.12
C ALA A 31 16.63 15.28 -8.58
N ASP A 32 17.82 15.67 -8.05
CA ASP A 32 18.12 15.82 -6.62
C ASP A 32 18.07 14.54 -5.77
N VAL A 33 17.94 13.38 -6.38
CA VAL A 33 18.02 12.08 -5.72
C VAL A 33 19.39 11.47 -5.94
N GLY A 34 20.17 11.27 -4.87
CA GLY A 34 21.46 10.59 -4.91
C GLY A 34 21.31 9.10 -5.14
N LEU A 35 21.82 8.57 -6.26
CA LEU A 35 21.86 7.14 -6.50
C LEU A 35 22.91 6.48 -5.61
N ARG A 36 22.49 5.55 -4.76
CA ARG A 36 23.38 4.85 -3.83
C ARG A 36 24.08 3.70 -4.55
N LYS A 37 25.43 3.71 -4.52
CA LYS A 37 26.27 2.64 -5.07
C LYS A 37 26.27 1.46 -4.11
N ILE A 38 25.88 0.27 -4.57
CA ILE A 38 26.01 -0.97 -3.82
C ILE A 38 27.42 -1.50 -4.02
N SER A 39 28.25 -1.54 -2.97
CA SER A 39 29.57 -2.17 -3.00
C SER A 39 29.41 -3.68 -2.80
N LEU A 40 29.76 -4.46 -3.82
CA LEU A 40 29.75 -5.94 -3.76
C LEU A 40 31.02 -6.52 -3.15
N LEU A 41 31.99 -5.69 -2.71
CA LEU A 41 33.31 -6.07 -2.24
C LEU A 41 33.67 -5.38 -0.91
N ALA A 42 32.74 -5.27 0.03
CA ALA A 42 33.03 -4.86 1.39
C ALA A 42 32.86 -6.06 2.32
N ASP A 43 33.97 -6.59 2.74
CA ASP A 43 34.11 -7.57 3.83
C ASP A 43 34.05 -6.76 5.14
N ASP A 44 32.87 -6.59 5.71
CA ASP A 44 32.68 -5.97 7.01
C ASP A 44 32.42 -7.06 8.05
N SER A 45 33.51 -7.53 8.65
CA SER A 45 33.43 -8.26 9.91
C SER A 45 33.03 -7.28 11.02
N PRO A 46 31.96 -7.57 11.77
CA PRO A 46 31.58 -6.72 12.90
C PRO A 46 32.53 -6.96 14.08
N SER A 47 33.24 -5.92 14.49
CA SER A 47 33.98 -5.88 15.75
C SER A 47 33.00 -5.95 16.92
N ALA A 48 33.12 -7.01 17.71
CA ALA A 48 32.39 -7.19 18.96
C ALA A 48 32.83 -6.17 20.02
N PRO A 49 31.94 -5.56 20.80
CA PRO A 49 32.32 -4.81 21.99
C PRO A 49 32.61 -5.77 23.16
N SER A 50 33.76 -5.57 23.75
CA SER A 50 34.31 -6.27 24.92
C SER A 50 33.42 -6.07 26.14
N ALA A 51 33.12 -7.18 26.79
CA ALA A 51 32.47 -7.20 28.09
C ALA A 51 33.47 -6.86 29.20
N THR A 52 33.09 -5.99 30.13
CA THR A 52 33.67 -5.92 31.48
C THR A 52 32.54 -5.70 32.49
N ASP A 53 32.26 -6.74 33.25
CA ASP A 53 31.67 -6.75 34.57
C ASP A 53 32.83 -6.72 35.60
N PRO A 54 32.73 -6.45 36.92
CA PRO A 54 31.58 -6.52 37.78
C PRO A 54 31.50 -5.51 38.94
N SER A 55 30.48 -5.62 39.76
CA SER A 55 30.39 -5.42 41.21
C SER A 55 29.38 -4.39 41.72
N SER A 56 28.31 -4.94 42.33
CA SER A 56 27.48 -4.35 43.40
C SER A 56 28.28 -4.13 44.70
N PRO A 57 27.88 -3.26 45.66
CA PRO A 57 26.65 -3.48 46.44
C PRO A 57 25.88 -2.22 46.96
N ALA A 58 24.61 -2.45 47.27
CA ALA A 58 23.77 -1.99 48.39
C ALA A 58 23.76 -0.56 48.93
N GLY A 59 22.53 -0.02 49.05
CA GLY A 59 22.17 1.02 50.04
C GLY A 59 21.12 2.02 49.56
N GLY A 60 19.81 1.89 49.95
CA GLY A 60 18.81 2.96 49.84
C GLY A 60 19.06 4.08 50.87
N PRO A 61 18.18 5.09 51.03
CA PRO A 61 16.73 5.07 50.80
C PRO A 61 16.15 6.34 50.11
N SER A 62 14.95 6.19 49.62
CA SER A 62 13.81 7.15 49.53
C SER A 62 14.08 8.67 49.48
N ALA A 63 13.65 9.29 48.38
CA ALA A 63 13.05 10.62 48.36
C ALA A 63 12.11 10.77 47.15
N SER A 64 10.85 11.07 47.49
CA SER A 64 9.80 11.50 46.58
C SER A 64 10.17 12.82 45.89
N SER A 65 9.97 12.88 44.57
CA SER A 65 9.77 14.17 43.89
C SER A 65 8.69 14.00 42.81
N ASP A 66 7.58 14.68 43.04
CA ASP A 66 6.51 14.95 42.11
C ASP A 66 7.07 15.63 40.85
N GLY A 67 7.03 14.92 39.71
CA GLY A 67 7.19 15.47 38.37
C GLY A 67 5.85 15.41 37.63
N PRO A 68 5.52 16.39 36.79
CA PRO A 68 4.20 16.46 36.18
C PRO A 68 3.97 15.24 35.27
N ARG A 69 2.92 14.49 35.59
CA ARG A 69 2.38 13.37 34.83
C ARG A 69 1.88 13.91 33.49
N LEU A 70 2.63 13.68 32.41
CA LEU A 70 2.12 13.86 31.05
C LEU A 70 0.91 12.93 30.89
N SER A 71 -0.26 13.53 30.92
CA SER A 71 -1.52 12.88 30.60
C SER A 71 -1.45 12.38 29.17
N ASN A 72 -1.51 11.05 28.98
CA ASN A 72 -1.79 10.44 27.70
C ASN A 72 -3.03 11.09 27.08
N PRO A 73 -3.03 11.45 25.80
CA PRO A 73 -4.26 11.89 25.16
C PRO A 73 -5.28 10.76 25.24
N SER A 74 -6.37 11.09 25.91
CA SER A 74 -7.57 10.30 26.11
C SER A 74 -7.90 9.46 24.87
N ALA A 75 -8.07 8.16 25.07
CA ALA A 75 -8.73 7.27 24.11
C ALA A 75 -10.04 7.94 23.68
N GLY A 76 -10.10 8.38 22.44
CA GLY A 76 -11.26 9.05 21.88
C GLY A 76 -12.47 8.17 22.09
N LYS A 77 -13.52 8.72 22.70
CA LYS A 77 -14.83 8.09 22.82
C LYS A 77 -15.23 7.59 21.43
N SER A 78 -15.39 6.29 21.27
CA SER A 78 -15.97 5.66 20.08
C SER A 78 -17.29 6.37 19.78
N ARG A 79 -17.27 7.24 18.78
CA ARG A 79 -18.48 7.90 18.30
C ARG A 79 -19.27 6.79 17.62
N ALA A 80 -20.51 6.57 18.05
CA ALA A 80 -21.38 5.58 17.39
C ALA A 80 -21.35 5.82 15.89
N LYS A 81 -20.87 4.82 15.15
CA LYS A 81 -20.66 4.88 13.71
C LYS A 81 -22.02 4.89 13.03
N LYS A 82 -22.38 5.99 12.38
CA LYS A 82 -23.62 6.10 11.64
C LYS A 82 -23.36 5.60 10.22
N PRO A 83 -24.11 4.57 9.74
CA PRO A 83 -24.00 4.15 8.35
C PRO A 83 -24.15 5.33 7.39
N LEU A 84 -23.39 5.33 6.32
CA LEU A 84 -23.54 6.32 5.26
C LEU A 84 -24.98 6.23 4.75
N ALA A 85 -25.72 7.32 4.86
CA ALA A 85 -27.13 7.36 4.49
C ALA A 85 -27.30 7.56 2.98
N GLY A 86 -28.04 6.67 2.34
CA GLY A 86 -28.42 6.79 0.93
C GLY A 86 -27.35 6.30 -0.06
N PRO A 87 -27.56 6.55 -1.36
CA PRO A 87 -26.63 6.20 -2.42
C PRO A 87 -25.29 6.94 -2.27
N VAL A 88 -24.18 6.23 -2.48
CA VAL A 88 -22.83 6.81 -2.51
C VAL A 88 -22.19 6.64 -3.88
N HIS A 89 -21.32 7.57 -4.24
CA HIS A 89 -20.48 7.51 -5.43
C HIS A 89 -19.10 7.02 -4.99
N ILE A 90 -18.76 5.78 -5.33
CA ILE A 90 -17.53 5.13 -4.90
C ILE A 90 -16.48 5.28 -5.99
N LEU A 91 -15.30 5.78 -5.63
CA LEU A 91 -14.09 5.65 -6.43
C LEU A 91 -13.24 4.53 -5.82
N PHE A 92 -12.97 3.49 -6.61
CA PHE A 92 -12.18 2.35 -6.18
C PHE A 92 -10.86 2.32 -6.95
N VAL A 93 -9.76 2.54 -6.27
CA VAL A 93 -8.43 2.66 -6.87
C VAL A 93 -7.47 1.61 -6.32
N GLY A 94 -6.51 1.20 -7.13
CA GLY A 94 -5.49 0.26 -6.67
C GLY A 94 -4.63 -0.34 -7.77
N ASP A 95 -3.92 -1.42 -7.39
CA ASP A 95 -3.08 -2.19 -8.29
C ASP A 95 -3.85 -3.31 -9.02
N SER A 96 -3.14 -4.25 -9.63
CA SER A 96 -3.76 -5.34 -10.41
C SER A 96 -4.61 -6.31 -9.60
N MET A 97 -4.46 -6.38 -8.26
CA MET A 97 -5.32 -7.22 -7.41
C MET A 97 -6.77 -6.77 -7.44
N LEU A 98 -6.98 -5.47 -7.62
CA LEU A 98 -8.28 -4.83 -7.70
C LEU A 98 -9.15 -5.32 -8.87
N GLU A 99 -8.57 -5.71 -10.01
CA GLU A 99 -9.30 -5.98 -11.25
C GLU A 99 -10.39 -7.06 -11.08
N GLU A 100 -10.05 -8.18 -10.47
CA GLU A 100 -11.02 -9.26 -10.25
C GLU A 100 -11.92 -8.99 -9.04
N LEU A 101 -11.39 -8.34 -8.00
CA LEU A 101 -12.16 -7.98 -6.80
C LEU A 101 -13.28 -7.00 -7.13
N SER A 102 -13.00 -5.99 -7.96
CA SER A 102 -13.97 -4.95 -8.30
C SER A 102 -15.22 -5.53 -8.96
N ARG A 103 -15.09 -6.59 -9.77
CA ARG A 103 -16.24 -7.22 -10.44
C ARG A 103 -17.32 -7.67 -9.45
N ARG A 104 -16.91 -8.26 -8.33
CA ARG A 104 -17.83 -8.68 -7.30
C ARG A 104 -18.38 -7.51 -6.50
N LEU A 105 -17.55 -6.53 -6.21
CA LEU A 105 -17.98 -5.32 -5.51
C LEU A 105 -18.88 -4.42 -6.39
N ASP A 106 -18.74 -4.48 -7.72
CA ASP A 106 -19.70 -3.88 -8.66
C ASP A 106 -21.11 -4.45 -8.45
N ASP A 107 -21.23 -5.77 -8.35
CA ASP A 107 -22.52 -6.43 -8.10
C ASP A 107 -23.18 -5.87 -6.84
N TYR A 108 -22.40 -5.78 -5.75
CA TYR A 108 -22.87 -5.24 -4.48
C TYR A 108 -23.25 -3.76 -4.58
N ALA A 109 -22.40 -2.94 -5.19
CA ALA A 109 -22.66 -1.51 -5.31
C ALA A 109 -23.99 -1.25 -6.03
N VAL A 110 -24.18 -1.86 -7.19
CA VAL A 110 -25.41 -1.69 -8.01
C VAL A 110 -26.65 -2.22 -7.29
N ALA A 111 -26.56 -3.40 -6.64
CA ALA A 111 -27.69 -4.01 -5.93
C ALA A 111 -28.16 -3.15 -4.73
N ASN A 112 -27.28 -2.29 -4.22
CA ASN A 112 -27.57 -1.40 -3.09
C ASN A 112 -27.76 0.07 -3.49
N GLY A 113 -27.86 0.35 -4.80
CA GLY A 113 -28.13 1.69 -5.31
C GLY A 113 -26.92 2.63 -5.31
N HIS A 114 -25.70 2.10 -5.12
CA HIS A 114 -24.47 2.85 -5.19
C HIS A 114 -23.93 2.86 -6.62
N THR A 115 -23.04 3.82 -6.92
CA THR A 115 -22.25 3.79 -8.14
C THR A 115 -20.80 3.47 -7.81
N LEU A 116 -20.14 2.68 -8.64
CA LEU A 116 -18.74 2.32 -8.48
C LEU A 116 -17.97 2.68 -9.76
N GLN A 117 -16.94 3.50 -9.63
CA GLN A 117 -15.94 3.75 -10.65
C GLN A 117 -14.62 3.12 -10.24
N THR A 118 -14.17 2.14 -11.00
CA THR A 118 -12.92 1.43 -10.73
C THR A 118 -11.77 1.98 -11.58
N VAL A 119 -10.62 2.22 -10.95
CA VAL A 119 -9.37 2.58 -11.65
C VAL A 119 -8.26 1.65 -11.21
N VAL A 120 -7.84 0.77 -12.10
CA VAL A 120 -6.75 -0.18 -11.89
C VAL A 120 -5.48 0.40 -12.51
N TRP A 121 -4.45 0.60 -11.70
CA TRP A 121 -3.12 0.97 -12.20
C TRP A 121 -2.18 -0.23 -12.04
N TYR A 122 -1.95 -0.96 -13.14
CA TYR A 122 -1.12 -2.17 -13.12
C TYR A 122 0.30 -1.88 -12.65
N GLY A 123 0.78 -2.71 -11.71
CA GLY A 123 2.11 -2.57 -11.13
C GLY A 123 2.32 -1.27 -10.34
N SER A 124 1.24 -0.62 -9.89
CA SER A 124 1.35 0.52 -9.01
C SER A 124 1.71 0.12 -7.58
N THR A 125 2.27 1.08 -6.86
CA THR A 125 2.72 1.00 -5.47
C THR A 125 2.23 2.22 -4.71
N THR A 126 2.32 2.22 -3.39
CA THR A 126 2.03 3.40 -2.56
C THR A 126 2.89 4.58 -2.99
N GLU A 127 4.15 4.34 -3.41
CA GLU A 127 5.04 5.36 -3.97
C GLU A 127 4.44 6.03 -5.21
N LYS A 128 4.04 5.26 -6.23
CA LYS A 128 3.46 5.82 -7.46
C LYS A 128 2.23 6.68 -7.18
N TRP A 129 1.36 6.23 -6.29
CA TRP A 129 0.16 6.98 -5.90
C TRP A 129 0.48 8.19 -5.03
N GLY A 130 1.42 8.07 -4.09
CA GLY A 130 1.82 9.15 -3.20
C GLY A 130 2.62 10.25 -3.88
N MET A 131 3.53 9.88 -4.79
CA MET A 131 4.43 10.81 -5.48
C MET A 131 3.81 11.54 -6.67
N THR A 132 2.61 11.12 -7.11
CA THR A 132 1.89 11.77 -8.21
C THR A 132 0.58 12.39 -7.71
N GLN A 133 -0.03 13.27 -8.50
CA GLN A 133 -1.34 13.85 -8.20
C GLN A 133 -2.49 12.98 -8.76
N THR A 134 -2.21 11.69 -9.03
CA THR A 134 -3.16 10.81 -9.73
C THR A 134 -4.47 10.65 -8.97
N LEU A 135 -4.41 10.41 -7.66
CA LEU A 135 -5.62 10.27 -6.86
C LEU A 135 -6.42 11.57 -6.82
N ARG A 136 -5.75 12.71 -6.62
CA ARG A 136 -6.40 14.03 -6.62
C ARG A 136 -7.10 14.32 -7.95
N HIS A 137 -6.45 14.00 -9.08
CA HIS A 137 -7.02 14.14 -10.41
C HIS A 137 -8.29 13.30 -10.57
N LEU A 138 -8.25 12.03 -10.17
CA LEU A 138 -9.40 11.13 -10.24
C LEU A 138 -10.53 11.58 -9.31
N ILE A 139 -10.23 12.07 -8.13
CA ILE A 139 -11.24 12.65 -7.22
C ILE A 139 -11.92 13.86 -7.87
N ALA A 140 -11.17 14.75 -8.51
CA ALA A 140 -11.73 15.90 -9.20
C ALA A 140 -12.58 15.50 -10.42
N GLU A 141 -12.17 14.44 -11.15
CA GLU A 141 -12.86 13.90 -12.32
C GLU A 141 -14.18 13.22 -11.94
N TYR A 142 -14.13 12.28 -10.98
CA TYR A 142 -15.27 11.42 -10.64
C TYR A 142 -16.13 11.92 -9.49
N LYS A 143 -15.65 12.89 -8.71
CA LYS A 143 -16.35 13.52 -7.57
C LYS A 143 -16.97 12.49 -6.61
N PRO A 144 -16.17 11.53 -6.13
CA PRO A 144 -16.68 10.48 -5.24
C PRO A 144 -17.13 11.06 -3.90
N THR A 145 -18.04 10.34 -3.24
CA THR A 145 -18.41 10.58 -1.85
C THR A 145 -17.83 9.51 -0.92
N TYR A 146 -17.20 8.46 -1.49
CA TYR A 146 -16.52 7.40 -0.76
C TYR A 146 -15.32 6.89 -1.56
N LEU A 147 -14.19 6.75 -0.91
CA LEU A 147 -12.96 6.25 -1.53
C LEU A 147 -12.65 4.83 -1.01
N TRP A 148 -12.48 3.90 -1.93
CA TRP A 148 -11.97 2.57 -1.65
C TRP A 148 -10.58 2.42 -2.26
N VAL A 149 -9.65 1.86 -1.50
CA VAL A 149 -8.27 1.61 -1.95
C VAL A 149 -7.96 0.13 -1.81
N CYS A 150 -7.38 -0.49 -2.85
CA CYS A 150 -6.80 -1.83 -2.78
C CYS A 150 -5.38 -1.77 -3.34
N LEU A 151 -4.39 -1.62 -2.47
CA LEU A 151 -3.01 -1.35 -2.84
C LEU A 151 -2.05 -1.97 -1.82
N GLY A 152 -0.84 -2.31 -2.26
CA GLY A 152 0.21 -2.92 -1.45
C GLY A 152 0.61 -4.31 -1.93
N GLY A 153 -0.13 -4.92 -2.88
CA GLY A 153 0.19 -6.25 -3.40
C GLY A 153 1.56 -6.35 -4.09
N ASN A 154 2.06 -5.23 -4.61
CA ASN A 154 3.39 -5.12 -5.22
C ASN A 154 4.50 -4.78 -4.20
N GLU A 155 4.16 -4.63 -2.92
CA GLU A 155 5.05 -4.13 -1.87
C GLU A 155 5.23 -5.13 -0.72
N LEU A 156 4.78 -6.37 -0.88
CA LEU A 156 4.87 -7.40 0.16
C LEU A 156 6.31 -7.68 0.64
N PHE A 157 7.34 -7.32 -0.15
CA PHE A 157 8.75 -7.58 0.15
C PHE A 157 9.57 -6.32 0.38
N VAL A 158 8.93 -5.16 0.50
CA VAL A 158 9.66 -3.91 0.76
C VAL A 158 10.31 -3.99 2.14
N ARG A 159 11.54 -3.47 2.23
CA ARG A 159 12.30 -3.43 3.48
C ARG A 159 12.27 -2.05 4.10
N ASP A 160 12.16 -1.01 3.29
CA ASP A 160 12.07 0.37 3.74
C ASP A 160 10.61 0.75 4.01
N LEU A 161 10.13 0.38 5.19
CA LEU A 161 8.78 0.69 5.62
C LEU A 161 8.61 2.17 6.01
N GLU A 162 9.68 2.86 6.39
CA GLU A 162 9.64 4.29 6.72
C GLU A 162 9.37 5.12 5.45
N GLU A 163 10.04 4.78 4.36
CA GLU A 163 9.78 5.40 3.05
C GLU A 163 8.34 5.15 2.60
N ARG A 164 7.82 3.92 2.76
CA ARG A 164 6.43 3.57 2.41
C ARG A 164 5.42 4.31 3.27
N ASP A 165 5.72 4.54 4.54
CA ASP A 165 4.89 5.34 5.45
C ASP A 165 4.69 6.76 4.92
N ALA A 166 5.76 7.39 4.45
CA ALA A 166 5.69 8.72 3.84
C ALA A 166 4.79 8.72 2.59
N TYR A 167 4.91 7.73 1.71
CA TYR A 167 4.08 7.65 0.50
C TYR A 167 2.60 7.38 0.80
N ILE A 168 2.29 6.54 1.80
CA ILE A 168 0.92 6.32 2.26
C ILE A 168 0.32 7.63 2.77
N LYS A 169 1.06 8.38 3.59
CA LYS A 169 0.62 9.69 4.09
C LYS A 169 0.36 10.70 2.97
N LEU A 170 1.22 10.73 1.95
CA LEU A 170 1.01 11.59 0.77
C LEU A 170 -0.24 11.19 -0.01
N LEU A 171 -0.51 9.89 -0.17
CA LEU A 171 -1.72 9.38 -0.79
C LEU A 171 -2.96 9.80 0.01
N LEU A 172 -2.94 9.59 1.33
CA LEU A 172 -4.05 9.97 2.22
C LEU A 172 -4.30 11.48 2.22
N ALA A 173 -3.24 12.29 2.13
CA ALA A 173 -3.38 13.75 1.99
C ALA A 173 -4.10 14.18 0.70
N GLN A 174 -4.01 13.39 -0.38
CA GLN A 174 -4.78 13.63 -1.60
C GLN A 174 -6.27 13.29 -1.43
N ALA A 175 -6.59 12.31 -0.60
CA ALA A 175 -7.98 11.93 -0.29
C ALA A 175 -8.70 13.00 0.55
N GLY A 176 -7.95 13.77 1.35
CA GLY A 176 -8.52 14.79 2.24
C GLY A 176 -9.51 14.18 3.23
N ASP A 177 -10.68 14.80 3.36
CA ASP A 177 -11.73 14.38 4.31
C ASP A 177 -12.72 13.34 3.74
N LEU A 178 -12.44 12.77 2.55
CA LEU A 178 -13.30 11.74 1.99
C LEU A 178 -13.35 10.53 2.92
N PRO A 179 -14.55 9.99 3.23
CA PRO A 179 -14.65 8.67 3.83
C PRO A 179 -13.81 7.67 3.04
N LEU A 180 -12.99 6.88 3.74
CA LEU A 180 -12.06 5.97 3.09
C LEU A 180 -12.06 4.60 3.79
N VAL A 181 -11.98 3.54 2.98
CA VAL A 181 -11.56 2.22 3.43
C VAL A 181 -10.43 1.71 2.56
N TRP A 182 -9.52 0.99 3.21
CA TRP A 182 -8.41 0.33 2.53
C TRP A 182 -8.56 -1.19 2.66
N ILE A 183 -8.67 -1.86 1.53
CA ILE A 183 -8.70 -3.31 1.46
C ILE A 183 -7.25 -3.76 1.30
N GLY A 184 -6.67 -4.29 2.37
CA GLY A 184 -5.29 -4.78 2.38
C GLY A 184 -5.10 -5.87 1.31
N PRO A 185 -3.93 -5.97 0.69
CA PRO A 185 -3.69 -6.97 -0.33
C PRO A 185 -3.71 -8.38 0.27
N PRO A 186 -4.32 -9.37 -0.42
CA PRO A 186 -4.22 -10.75 -0.02
C PRO A 186 -2.80 -11.26 -0.27
N CYS A 187 -2.11 -11.69 0.77
CA CYS A 187 -0.71 -12.09 0.71
C CYS A 187 -0.52 -13.35 -0.14
N TRP A 188 0.17 -13.24 -1.26
CA TRP A 188 0.59 -14.37 -2.10
C TRP A 188 1.96 -14.92 -1.69
N LYS A 189 2.65 -14.22 -0.80
CA LYS A 189 3.88 -14.58 -0.08
C LYS A 189 3.90 -13.86 1.26
N SER A 190 4.89 -14.16 2.10
CA SER A 190 5.09 -13.48 3.38
C SER A 190 5.19 -11.97 3.19
N ASP A 191 4.48 -11.25 4.02
CA ASP A 191 4.49 -9.80 4.08
C ASP A 191 5.59 -9.32 5.04
N THR A 192 6.37 -8.35 4.63
CA THR A 192 7.42 -7.73 5.44
C THR A 192 6.89 -6.62 6.36
N GLY A 193 5.58 -6.36 6.35
CA GLY A 193 4.90 -5.42 7.24
C GLY A 193 4.12 -4.32 6.53
N ILE A 194 3.90 -4.41 5.21
CA ILE A 194 3.13 -3.38 4.48
C ILE A 194 1.66 -3.33 4.93
N ASN A 195 1.02 -4.49 5.20
CA ASN A 195 -0.37 -4.50 5.69
C ASN A 195 -0.49 -3.82 7.06
N ASP A 196 0.42 -4.12 7.99
CA ASP A 196 0.45 -3.47 9.31
C ASP A 196 0.74 -1.97 9.22
N LEU A 197 1.60 -1.58 8.29
CA LEU A 197 1.90 -0.18 8.05
C LEU A 197 0.67 0.58 7.53
N ILE A 198 -0.01 0.04 6.54
CA ILE A 198 -1.24 0.63 5.99
C ILE A 198 -2.30 0.74 7.10
N ARG A 199 -2.54 -0.35 7.84
CA ARG A 199 -3.50 -0.38 8.94
C ARG A 199 -3.24 0.71 9.98
N ARG A 200 -1.97 0.92 10.37
CA ARG A 200 -1.60 2.00 11.31
C ARG A 200 -1.92 3.39 10.78
N ASN A 201 -1.82 3.61 9.47
CA ASN A 201 -2.08 4.90 8.85
C ASN A 201 -3.57 5.20 8.68
N VAL A 202 -4.40 4.20 8.38
CA VAL A 202 -5.84 4.41 8.12
C VAL A 202 -6.72 4.09 9.33
N GLY A 203 -6.21 3.35 10.31
CA GLY A 203 -6.94 2.86 11.48
C GLY A 203 -7.65 1.52 11.24
N ASP A 204 -7.86 0.75 12.32
CA ASP A 204 -8.45 -0.60 12.27
C ASP A 204 -9.84 -0.61 11.62
N GLY A 205 -10.67 0.36 11.91
CA GLY A 205 -12.04 0.43 11.37
C GLY A 205 -12.10 0.90 9.91
N SER A 206 -11.00 1.34 9.34
CA SER A 206 -10.87 1.70 7.93
C SER A 206 -10.00 0.72 7.13
N PHE A 207 -9.58 -0.39 7.73
CA PHE A 207 -8.73 -1.39 7.11
C PHE A 207 -9.36 -2.79 7.14
N PHE A 208 -9.56 -3.38 5.95
CA PHE A 208 -9.93 -4.79 5.83
C PHE A 208 -8.67 -5.63 5.64
N ASP A 209 -8.39 -6.51 6.58
CA ASP A 209 -7.21 -7.39 6.55
C ASP A 209 -7.42 -8.60 5.65
N SER A 210 -6.99 -8.51 4.40
CA SER A 210 -7.02 -9.64 3.47
C SER A 210 -5.82 -10.58 3.61
N SER A 211 -4.83 -10.26 4.45
CA SER A 211 -3.61 -11.06 4.59
C SER A 211 -3.89 -12.46 5.14
N GLN A 212 -4.96 -12.59 5.91
CA GLN A 212 -5.40 -13.85 6.52
C GLN A 212 -6.17 -14.77 5.56
N LEU A 213 -6.48 -14.30 4.35
CA LEU A 213 -7.30 -15.05 3.41
C LEU A 213 -6.47 -16.03 2.60
N THR A 214 -6.90 -17.28 2.57
CA THR A 214 -6.34 -18.29 1.67
C THR A 214 -7.13 -18.30 0.37
N LEU A 215 -6.59 -17.63 -0.65
CA LEU A 215 -7.23 -17.51 -1.96
C LEU A 215 -6.59 -18.41 -3.00
N LYS A 216 -7.41 -19.13 -3.78
CA LYS A 216 -6.93 -19.87 -4.95
C LYS A 216 -6.37 -18.89 -5.98
N ARG A 217 -5.14 -19.14 -6.46
CA ARG A 217 -4.43 -18.25 -7.38
C ARG A 217 -4.52 -18.72 -8.82
N LYS A 218 -4.39 -17.77 -9.75
CA LYS A 218 -4.19 -18.03 -11.18
C LYS A 218 -2.84 -18.74 -11.41
N LYS A 219 -2.53 -19.08 -12.65
CA LYS A 219 -1.25 -19.74 -13.03
C LYS A 219 -0.01 -18.92 -12.66
N ASP A 220 -0.13 -17.61 -12.52
CA ASP A 220 0.96 -16.71 -12.11
C ASP A 220 1.32 -16.81 -10.62
N GLY A 221 0.54 -17.54 -9.84
CA GLY A 221 0.73 -17.72 -8.40
C GLY A 221 0.48 -16.46 -7.55
N ARG A 222 0.02 -15.36 -8.16
CA ARG A 222 -0.15 -14.06 -7.50
C ARG A 222 -1.62 -13.64 -7.46
N HIS A 223 -2.25 -13.49 -8.62
CA HIS A 223 -3.62 -13.00 -8.73
C HIS A 223 -4.62 -14.08 -8.32
N PRO A 224 -5.70 -13.73 -7.57
CA PRO A 224 -6.76 -14.67 -7.25
C PRO A 224 -7.48 -15.12 -8.53
N THR A 225 -8.01 -16.34 -8.52
CA THR A 225 -8.95 -16.77 -9.56
C THR A 225 -10.23 -15.94 -9.46
N HIS A 226 -11.04 -15.91 -10.53
CA HIS A 226 -12.31 -15.18 -10.54
C HIS A 226 -13.20 -15.57 -9.35
N GLN A 227 -13.37 -16.88 -9.09
CA GLN A 227 -14.17 -17.35 -7.95
C GLN A 227 -13.58 -16.92 -6.60
N ALA A 228 -12.27 -17.08 -6.41
CA ALA A 228 -11.62 -16.67 -5.16
C ALA A 228 -11.69 -15.15 -4.93
N ALA A 229 -11.67 -14.35 -5.99
CA ALA A 229 -11.87 -12.92 -5.90
C ALA A 229 -13.33 -12.55 -5.56
N ALA A 230 -14.30 -13.33 -6.06
CA ALA A 230 -15.72 -13.18 -5.66
C ALA A 230 -15.92 -13.51 -4.18
N ASP A 231 -15.34 -14.61 -3.71
CA ASP A 231 -15.41 -15.01 -2.28
C ASP A 231 -14.72 -13.97 -1.39
N TRP A 232 -13.64 -13.37 -1.85
CA TRP A 232 -12.98 -12.24 -1.19
C TRP A 232 -13.88 -11.01 -1.15
N GLY A 233 -14.52 -10.66 -2.26
CA GLY A 233 -15.47 -9.55 -2.35
C GLY A 233 -16.67 -9.73 -1.41
N ASP A 234 -17.18 -10.96 -1.25
CA ASP A 234 -18.26 -11.27 -0.30
C ASP A 234 -17.82 -11.00 1.15
N GLN A 235 -16.58 -11.32 1.52
CA GLN A 235 -16.03 -11.04 2.85
C GLN A 235 -15.81 -9.55 3.09
N VAL A 236 -15.29 -8.82 2.09
CA VAL A 236 -15.16 -7.36 2.15
C VAL A 236 -16.51 -6.70 2.34
N ALA A 237 -17.54 -7.13 1.58
CA ALA A 237 -18.89 -6.60 1.69
C ALA A 237 -19.52 -6.89 3.06
N ALA A 238 -19.30 -8.08 3.61
CA ALA A 238 -19.76 -8.42 4.95
C ALA A 238 -19.11 -7.54 6.03
N TRP A 239 -17.80 -7.30 5.93
CA TRP A 239 -17.07 -6.40 6.83
C TRP A 239 -17.57 -4.95 6.71
N MET A 240 -17.80 -4.46 5.49
CA MET A 240 -18.28 -3.08 5.26
C MET A 240 -19.67 -2.83 5.88
N GLN A 241 -20.47 -3.87 6.11
CA GLN A 241 -21.78 -3.75 6.78
C GLN A 241 -21.68 -3.86 8.29
N SER A 242 -20.57 -4.34 8.82
CA SER A 242 -20.40 -4.64 10.24
C SER A 242 -20.02 -3.40 11.05
N GLU A 243 -20.15 -3.51 12.37
CA GLU A 243 -19.70 -2.49 13.32
C GLU A 243 -18.17 -2.36 13.36
N ALA A 244 -17.42 -3.29 12.77
CA ALA A 244 -15.98 -3.21 12.66
C ALA A 244 -15.53 -2.14 11.64
N CYS A 245 -16.40 -1.77 10.68
CA CYS A 245 -16.10 -0.72 9.72
C CYS A 245 -16.46 0.67 10.29
N ASP A 246 -15.55 1.64 10.17
CA ASP A 246 -15.78 3.03 10.63
C ASP A 246 -16.75 3.80 9.75
N GLN A 247 -16.86 3.40 8.49
CA GLN A 247 -17.74 4.00 7.49
C GLN A 247 -18.66 2.93 6.91
N PRO A 248 -19.55 2.34 7.73
CA PRO A 248 -20.35 1.22 7.28
C PRO A 248 -21.30 1.63 6.15
N LEU A 249 -21.40 0.74 5.16
CA LEU A 249 -22.21 0.93 3.97
C LEU A 249 -23.15 -0.27 3.80
N ALA A 250 -24.38 -0.03 3.34
CA ALA A 250 -25.30 -1.12 2.99
C ALA A 250 -24.72 -1.91 1.80
N MET A 251 -24.48 -3.20 2.01
CA MET A 251 -23.89 -4.13 1.03
C MET A 251 -24.66 -5.45 1.01
N ARG A 252 -26.01 -5.37 0.86
CA ARG A 252 -26.84 -6.56 0.75
C ARG A 252 -26.41 -7.40 -0.45
N ARG A 253 -26.40 -8.72 -0.26
CA ARG A 253 -25.94 -9.65 -1.28
C ARG A 253 -26.70 -9.47 -2.59
N PRO A 254 -26.01 -9.32 -3.74
CA PRO A 254 -26.64 -9.17 -5.04
C PRO A 254 -27.21 -10.48 -5.57
N ASP A 255 -28.36 -10.38 -6.23
CA ASP A 255 -29.00 -11.49 -6.94
C ASP A 255 -28.55 -11.57 -8.41
N LYS A 256 -27.96 -10.50 -8.94
CA LYS A 256 -27.56 -10.37 -10.34
C LYS A 256 -26.16 -9.79 -10.43
N ALA A 257 -25.43 -10.22 -11.47
CA ALA A 257 -24.17 -9.60 -11.86
C ALA A 257 -24.42 -8.21 -12.44
N ALA A 258 -23.52 -7.29 -12.10
CA ALA A 258 -23.49 -5.94 -12.65
C ALA A 258 -22.17 -5.67 -13.40
N ARG A 259 -22.10 -4.56 -14.09
CA ARG A 259 -20.87 -4.06 -14.71
C ARG A 259 -20.78 -2.58 -14.47
N CYS A 260 -19.77 -2.18 -13.72
CA CYS A 260 -19.43 -0.79 -13.54
C CYS A 260 -18.26 -0.39 -14.45
N PRO A 261 -18.10 0.91 -14.72
CA PRO A 261 -16.96 1.39 -15.51
C PRO A 261 -15.63 1.07 -14.84
N MET A 262 -14.70 0.54 -15.64
CA MET A 262 -13.33 0.26 -15.20
C MET A 262 -12.34 0.94 -16.13
N ARG A 263 -11.46 1.77 -15.56
CA ARG A 263 -10.34 2.38 -16.25
C ARG A 263 -9.06 1.63 -15.96
N LEU A 264 -8.36 1.21 -16.99
CA LEU A 264 -7.09 0.48 -16.88
C LEU A 264 -5.92 1.40 -17.21
N LEU A 265 -5.04 1.63 -16.26
CA LEU A 265 -3.80 2.38 -16.43
C LEU A 265 -2.65 1.38 -16.54
N GLN A 266 -1.88 1.49 -17.63
CA GLN A 266 -0.77 0.58 -17.91
C GLN A 266 0.41 0.81 -16.96
N PRO A 267 1.31 -0.16 -16.77
CA PRO A 267 2.50 0.03 -15.93
C PRO A 267 3.39 1.20 -16.36
N SER A 268 3.35 1.56 -17.66
CA SER A 268 4.08 2.69 -18.24
C SER A 268 3.44 4.05 -17.99
N PHE A 269 2.23 4.10 -17.42
CA PHE A 269 1.60 5.35 -17.05
C PHE A 269 2.42 6.04 -15.95
N ALA A 270 2.82 7.29 -16.19
CA ALA A 270 3.70 8.04 -15.30
C ALA A 270 2.98 8.72 -14.13
N GLY A 271 1.64 8.68 -14.11
CA GLY A 271 0.82 9.44 -13.18
C GLY A 271 0.51 10.85 -13.68
N PHE A 272 -0.46 11.49 -13.04
CA PHE A 272 -0.72 12.91 -13.23
C PHE A 272 0.15 13.71 -12.27
N ASN A 273 0.88 14.71 -12.77
CA ASN A 273 1.82 15.52 -11.99
C ASN A 273 1.34 16.98 -11.77
N LYS A 274 0.11 17.32 -12.22
CA LYS A 274 -0.50 18.67 -12.08
C LYS A 274 -1.95 18.55 -11.64
#